data_0046b5719e37c9a88d6b53c6737f37a4
#
_entry.id   0046b5719e37c9a88d6b53c6737f37a4
#
_cell.length_a   1.000
_cell.length_b   1.000
_cell.length_c   1.000
_cell.angle_alpha   90.00
_cell.angle_beta   90.00
_cell.angle_gamma   90.00
#
_symmetry.space_group_name_H-M   'P 1'
#
loop_
_entity.id
_entity.type
_entity.pdbx_description
1 polymer ?
#
loop_
_entity_poly.entity_id
_entity_poly.type
_entity_poly.pdbx_seq_one_letter_code
_entity_poly.pdbx_strand_id
1 'polypeptide(L)' 'MSTLQPLAYIHPSAKIADNVVIDPFVTIAADVEIGEGSHLCSHSVIMDGARIGRNCTIFPGAVIAGIPQDLKFRGE' A
#
# COMPACT_ATOMS: atom_id res chain seq x y z
N MET A 1 -15.89 -1.09 2.55
CA MET A 1 -15.17 -1.23 1.31
C MET A 1 -14.27 -0.03 1.09
N SER A 2 -13.10 -0.29 0.61
CA SER A 2 -12.18 0.81 0.40
C SER A 2 -12.59 1.61 -0.82
N THR A 3 -12.18 2.86 -0.84
CA THR A 3 -12.49 3.75 -1.94
C THR A 3 -11.36 3.72 -2.94
N LEU A 4 -11.66 3.42 -4.19
CA LEU A 4 -10.65 3.41 -5.22
C LEU A 4 -10.44 4.81 -5.73
N GLN A 5 -9.20 5.23 -5.73
CA GLN A 5 -8.84 6.56 -6.18
C GLN A 5 -8.59 6.53 -7.68
N PRO A 6 -9.33 7.28 -8.47
CA PRO A 6 -9.18 7.20 -9.93
C PRO A 6 -7.82 7.64 -10.42
N LEU A 7 -7.10 8.44 -9.65
CA LEU A 7 -5.76 8.87 -10.06
C LEU A 7 -4.68 7.96 -9.52
N ALA A 8 -5.01 6.88 -8.84
CA ALA A 8 -4.03 5.92 -8.36
C ALA A 8 -4.07 4.69 -9.25
N TYR A 9 -2.93 4.03 -9.38
CA TYR A 9 -2.91 2.76 -10.08
C TYR A 9 -2.99 1.64 -9.06
N ILE A 10 -4.04 0.86 -9.12
CA ILE A 10 -4.23 -0.25 -8.21
C ILE A 10 -4.47 -1.49 -9.05
N HIS A 11 -3.54 -2.44 -8.95
CA HIS A 11 -3.69 -3.66 -9.72
C HIS A 11 -4.92 -4.44 -9.22
N PRO A 12 -5.70 -5.00 -10.12
CA PRO A 12 -6.94 -5.70 -9.72
C PRO A 12 -6.72 -6.85 -8.75
N SER A 13 -5.55 -7.44 -8.75
CA SER A 13 -5.26 -8.56 -7.84
C SER A 13 -4.89 -8.12 -6.45
N ALA A 14 -4.64 -6.85 -6.22
CA ALA A 14 -4.27 -6.38 -4.89
C ALA A 14 -5.43 -6.56 -3.93
N LYS A 15 -5.12 -6.97 -2.71
CA LYS A 15 -6.12 -7.20 -1.69
C LYS A 15 -6.13 -6.04 -0.73
N ILE A 16 -7.17 -5.24 -0.82
CA ILE A 16 -7.27 -4.02 -0.02
C ILE A 16 -8.48 -4.14 0.87
N ALA A 17 -8.23 -4.09 2.16
CA ALA A 17 -9.30 -4.25 3.14
C ALA A 17 -10.20 -3.03 3.18
N ASP A 18 -11.23 -3.09 4.03
CA ASP A 18 -12.16 -1.98 4.16
C ASP A 18 -11.50 -0.79 4.81
N ASN A 19 -12.04 0.36 4.52
CA ASN A 19 -11.62 1.61 5.16
C ASN A 19 -10.16 1.98 4.91
N VAL A 20 -9.60 1.51 3.83
CA VAL A 20 -8.26 1.93 3.43
C VAL A 20 -8.40 3.21 2.61
N VAL A 21 -7.61 4.22 2.96
CA VAL A 21 -7.60 5.48 2.25
C VAL A 21 -6.42 5.50 1.32
N ILE A 22 -6.66 5.76 0.04
CA ILE A 22 -5.61 5.78 -0.96
C ILE A 22 -5.63 7.14 -1.62
N ASP A 23 -4.56 7.89 -1.46
CA ASP A 23 -4.46 9.21 -2.06
C ASP A 23 -4.12 9.12 -3.54
N PRO A 24 -4.24 10.22 -4.28
CA PRO A 24 -3.89 10.20 -5.71
C PRO A 24 -2.43 9.84 -5.94
N PHE A 25 -2.16 9.25 -7.09
CA PHE A 25 -0.79 8.94 -7.53
C PHE A 25 -0.10 7.88 -6.70
N VAL A 26 -0.86 7.03 -6.03
CA VAL A 26 -0.30 5.86 -5.37
C VAL A 26 -0.26 4.72 -6.38
N THR A 27 0.79 3.91 -6.34
CA THR A 27 0.91 2.75 -7.21
C THR A 27 0.92 1.49 -6.37
N ILE A 28 0.03 0.55 -6.67
CA ILE A 28 -0.10 -0.68 -5.91
C ILE A 28 0.02 -1.85 -6.88
N ALA A 29 1.00 -2.71 -6.65
CA ALA A 29 1.25 -3.85 -7.51
C ALA A 29 0.29 -5.00 -7.22
N ALA A 30 0.43 -6.08 -7.95
CA ALA A 30 -0.53 -7.18 -7.92
C ALA A 30 -0.51 -7.97 -6.62
N ASP A 31 0.67 -8.29 -6.12
CA ASP A 31 0.80 -9.16 -4.96
C ASP A 31 0.95 -8.32 -3.71
N VAL A 32 -0.09 -7.58 -3.36
CA VAL A 32 -0.07 -6.67 -2.23
C VAL A 32 -1.30 -6.91 -1.37
N GLU A 33 -1.11 -6.86 -0.05
CA GLU A 33 -2.23 -6.93 0.88
C GLU A 33 -2.14 -5.75 1.83
N ILE A 34 -3.23 -5.04 1.98
CA ILE A 34 -3.27 -3.85 2.82
C ILE A 34 -4.38 -4.01 3.85
N GLY A 35 -4.00 -3.88 5.12
CA GLY A 35 -4.93 -4.07 6.22
C GLY A 35 -5.87 -2.89 6.42
N GLU A 36 -6.93 -3.17 7.13
CA GLU A 36 -8.02 -2.24 7.35
C GLU A 36 -7.56 -0.94 8.00
N GLY A 37 -8.09 0.16 7.54
CA GLY A 37 -7.84 1.46 8.16
C GLY A 37 -6.52 2.11 7.80
N SER A 38 -5.74 1.50 6.93
CA SER A 38 -4.46 2.07 6.53
C SER A 38 -4.65 3.24 5.59
N HIS A 39 -3.68 4.13 5.57
CA HIS A 39 -3.71 5.31 4.71
C HIS A 39 -2.43 5.36 3.88
N LEU A 40 -2.58 5.33 2.57
CA LEU A 40 -1.45 5.41 1.65
C LEU A 40 -1.41 6.81 1.07
N CYS A 41 -0.39 7.55 1.45
CA CYS A 41 -0.27 8.93 1.02
C CYS A 41 0.23 9.03 -0.42
N SER A 42 0.08 10.20 -1.00
CA SER A 42 0.36 10.40 -2.42
C SER A 42 1.76 10.00 -2.80
N HIS A 43 1.89 9.49 -4.02
CA HIS A 43 3.19 9.13 -4.60
C HIS A 43 3.90 7.99 -3.90
N SER A 44 3.22 7.27 -3.01
CA SER A 44 3.82 6.07 -2.46
C SER A 44 3.73 4.93 -3.47
N VAL A 45 4.67 4.01 -3.41
CA VAL A 45 4.75 2.89 -4.33
C VAL A 45 4.75 1.62 -3.50
N ILE A 46 3.77 0.78 -3.72
CA ILE A 46 3.64 -0.48 -2.99
C ILE A 46 3.95 -1.61 -3.96
N MET A 47 5.06 -2.27 -3.76
CA MET A 47 5.57 -3.25 -4.71
C MET A 47 5.11 -4.66 -4.37
N ASP A 48 5.29 -5.56 -5.32
CA ASP A 48 4.89 -6.95 -5.12
C ASP A 48 5.48 -7.53 -3.84
N GLY A 49 4.67 -8.31 -3.17
CA GLY A 49 5.07 -8.95 -1.93
C GLY A 49 4.82 -8.13 -0.68
N ALA A 50 4.41 -6.88 -0.82
CA ALA A 50 4.21 -6.05 0.35
C ALA A 50 2.99 -6.49 1.14
N ARG A 51 3.13 -6.44 2.45
CA ARG A 51 2.03 -6.78 3.36
C ARG A 51 1.94 -5.68 4.39
N ILE A 52 0.91 -4.88 4.27
CA ILE A 52 0.73 -3.71 5.14
C ILE A 52 -0.34 -4.05 6.16
N GLY A 53 -0.01 -3.87 7.41
CA GLY A 53 -0.93 -4.19 8.49
C GLY A 53 -2.05 -3.19 8.62
N ARG A 54 -2.83 -3.30 9.69
CA ARG A 54 -3.96 -2.43 9.91
C ARG A 54 -3.51 -1.10 10.46
N ASN A 55 -4.24 -0.07 10.12
CA ASN A 55 -4.04 1.29 10.65
C ASN A 55 -2.63 1.81 10.46
N CYS A 56 -2.00 1.42 9.36
CA CYS A 56 -0.66 1.92 9.03
C CYS A 56 -0.78 3.17 8.17
N THR A 57 0.17 4.07 8.35
CA THR A 57 0.24 5.25 7.50
C THR A 57 1.51 5.16 6.67
N ILE A 58 1.34 5.17 5.36
CA ILE A 58 2.47 5.14 4.44
C ILE A 58 2.67 6.56 3.95
N PHE A 59 3.81 7.15 4.30
CA PHE A 59 4.05 8.57 4.03
C PHE A 59 4.25 8.84 2.56
N PRO A 60 4.08 10.10 2.15
CA PRO A 60 4.22 10.47 0.74
C PRO A 60 5.60 10.10 0.21
N GLY A 61 5.63 9.51 -0.96
CA GLY A 61 6.88 9.16 -1.61
C GLY A 61 7.53 7.90 -1.09
N ALA A 62 6.92 7.21 -0.13
CA ALA A 62 7.52 5.99 0.41
C ALA A 62 7.45 4.87 -0.61
N VAL A 63 8.42 3.97 -0.56
CA VAL A 63 8.43 2.78 -1.39
C VAL A 63 8.43 1.58 -0.47
N ILE A 64 7.41 0.75 -0.56
CA ILE A 64 7.27 -0.43 0.28
C ILE A 64 7.47 -1.66 -0.58
N ALA A 65 8.45 -2.46 -0.23
CA ALA A 65 8.73 -3.69 -0.96
C ALA A 65 8.55 -4.87 -0.02
N GLY A 66 8.18 -5.99 -0.59
CA GLY A 66 7.96 -7.18 0.21
C GLY A 66 9.12 -8.15 0.14
N ILE A 67 10.32 -7.66 0.27
CA ILE A 67 11.50 -8.50 0.17
C ILE A 67 11.81 -9.09 1.52
N PRO A 68 11.66 -10.38 1.68
CA PRO A 68 11.74 -10.96 3.01
C PRO A 68 13.08 -10.80 3.69
N GLN A 69 14.15 -10.78 2.92
CA GLN A 69 15.43 -10.72 3.54
C GLN A 69 15.81 -9.32 3.97
N ASP A 70 15.00 -8.35 3.72
CA ASP A 70 15.34 -7.01 4.05
C ASP A 70 14.90 -6.68 5.43
N LEU A 71 15.50 -7.30 6.36
CA LEU A 71 15.02 -7.18 7.69
C LEU A 71 15.31 -5.92 8.37
N LYS A 72 16.32 -5.23 7.94
CA LYS A 72 16.61 -3.98 8.57
C LYS A 72 15.66 -2.94 8.14
N PHE A 73 14.75 -3.24 7.26
CA PHE A 73 13.87 -2.28 6.85
C PHE A 73 12.95 -1.87 7.88
N ARG A 74 12.71 -2.62 8.81
CA ARG A 74 11.96 -2.21 9.92
C ARG A 74 10.75 -1.49 9.63
N GLY A 75 10.17 -1.60 8.54
CA GLY A 75 8.92 -0.98 8.25
C GLY A 75 8.94 0.49 8.22
N GLU A 76 10.08 1.04 8.12
CA GLU A 76 10.09 2.47 8.01
C GLU A 76 9.50 2.94 6.78
#